data_c9dc52bff629416dbc0d0fc7c0a53472
#
_entry.id   c9dc52bff629416dbc0d0fc7c0a53472
#
_cell.length_a   1.000
_cell.length_b   1.000
_cell.length_c   1.000
_cell.angle_alpha   90.00
_cell.angle_beta   90.00
_cell.angle_gamma   90.00
#
_symmetry.space_group_name_H-M   'P 1'
#
loop_
_entity.id
_entity.type
_entity.pdbx_description
1 polymer ?
#
loop_
_entity_poly.entity_id
_entity_poly.type
_entity_poly.pdbx_seq_one_letter_code
_entity_poly.pdbx_strand_id
1 'polypeptide(L)'
;MTTLYPFSAMRIDGTPFSMEALRGQVVLIVNTASACGYTGQYAGLQALHERFHVHGLEILAFPCNQFGNQEPHGNAEVADFCTRRFGVTFGLFAKTDVNGDQALPLWRWLTGAEGSRPQPVKWNFTKFLIDRKGRLVRRYEPSLTPAEIEDDLRSVLGLEKASLRGER
;
A
#
# COMPACT_ATOMS: atom_id res chain seq x y z
N MET A 1 -1.90 19.09 11.77
CA MET A 1 -2.39 18.09 10.84
C MET A 1 -1.38 16.97 10.69
N THR A 2 -1.83 15.75 10.84
CA THR A 2 -0.93 14.60 10.81
C THR A 2 -0.56 14.22 9.38
N THR A 3 0.70 13.85 9.21
CA THR A 3 1.20 13.34 7.95
C THR A 3 1.74 11.93 8.17
N LEU A 4 2.22 11.32 7.10
CA LEU A 4 2.82 9.99 7.13
C LEU A 4 4.09 9.92 7.99
N TYR A 5 4.86 11.00 8.05
CA TYR A 5 6.25 10.96 8.46
C TYR A 5 6.53 10.58 9.92
N PRO A 6 5.64 10.85 10.89
CA PRO A 6 5.90 10.42 12.28
C PRO A 6 5.87 8.92 12.51
N PHE A 7 5.38 8.15 11.54
CA PHE A 7 5.19 6.71 11.75
C PHE A 7 6.39 5.90 11.33
N SER A 8 6.47 4.69 11.87
CA SER A 8 7.48 3.71 11.48
C SER A 8 6.81 2.34 11.46
N ALA A 9 7.49 1.38 10.83
CA ALA A 9 6.99 0.01 10.73
C ALA A 9 8.16 -0.92 10.54
N MET A 10 7.93 -2.21 10.76
CA MET A 10 8.95 -3.23 10.57
C MET A 10 8.85 -3.76 9.14
N ARG A 11 9.97 -3.81 8.43
CA ARG A 11 10.00 -4.47 7.12
C ARG A 11 9.79 -5.97 7.30
N ILE A 12 9.43 -6.63 6.22
CA ILE A 12 9.15 -8.07 6.28
C ILE A 12 10.36 -8.88 6.71
N ASP A 13 11.56 -8.35 6.53
CA ASP A 13 12.80 -9.03 6.95
C ASP A 13 13.16 -8.72 8.41
N GLY A 14 12.33 -7.97 9.12
CA GLY A 14 12.54 -7.67 10.53
C GLY A 14 13.31 -6.39 10.81
N THR A 15 13.72 -5.65 9.78
CA THR A 15 14.45 -4.40 9.99
C THR A 15 13.47 -3.23 10.16
N PRO A 16 13.77 -2.27 11.06
CA PRO A 16 12.89 -1.11 11.24
C PRO A 16 13.00 -0.14 10.08
N PHE A 17 11.91 0.55 9.79
CA PHE A 17 11.84 1.53 8.71
C PHE A 17 11.04 2.75 9.18
N SER A 18 11.61 3.95 9.02
CA SER A 18 10.94 5.19 9.35
C SER A 18 10.31 5.78 8.10
N MET A 19 9.05 6.19 8.19
CA MET A 19 8.36 6.83 7.07
C MET A 19 8.95 8.19 6.75
N GLU A 20 9.77 8.75 7.64
CA GLU A 20 10.50 9.98 7.37
C GLU A 20 11.36 9.85 6.11
N ALA A 21 11.85 8.65 5.83
CA ALA A 21 12.67 8.38 4.65
C ALA A 21 11.91 8.59 3.34
N LEU A 22 10.58 8.70 3.39
CA LEU A 22 9.73 8.82 2.21
C LEU A 22 9.35 10.26 1.89
N ARG A 23 9.96 11.25 2.55
CA ARG A 23 9.66 12.65 2.27
C ARG A 23 9.86 12.96 0.79
N GLY A 24 8.88 13.65 0.20
CA GLY A 24 8.93 14.03 -1.20
C GLY A 24 8.46 12.96 -2.16
N GLN A 25 8.21 11.75 -1.66
CA GLN A 25 7.71 10.65 -2.47
C GLN A 25 6.20 10.60 -2.44
N VAL A 26 5.60 10.05 -3.50
CA VAL A 26 4.19 9.65 -3.47
C VAL A 26 4.16 8.22 -2.98
N VAL A 27 3.26 7.92 -2.03
CA VAL A 27 3.25 6.61 -1.40
C VAL A 27 1.88 5.95 -1.55
N LEU A 28 1.86 4.69 -1.95
CA LEU A 28 0.65 3.88 -2.02
C LEU A 28 0.79 2.76 -1.01
N ILE A 29 -0.09 2.76 0.00
CA ILE A 29 -0.06 1.76 1.07
C ILE A 29 -1.23 0.80 0.87
N VAL A 30 -0.95 -0.50 0.94
CA VAL A 30 -1.94 -1.54 0.63
C VAL A 30 -1.86 -2.64 1.68
N ASN A 31 -3.01 -3.10 2.18
CA ASN A 31 -3.04 -4.31 3.00
C ASN A 31 -3.24 -5.51 2.08
N THR A 32 -2.44 -6.55 2.26
CA THR A 32 -2.34 -7.63 1.28
C THR A 32 -2.56 -9.00 1.90
N ALA A 33 -2.79 -9.99 1.03
CA ALA A 33 -2.93 -11.39 1.44
C ALA A 33 -2.53 -12.28 0.27
N SER A 34 -2.07 -13.50 0.58
CA SER A 34 -1.57 -14.42 -0.43
C SER A 34 -2.61 -15.45 -0.90
N ALA A 35 -3.79 -15.46 -0.30
CA ALA A 35 -4.84 -16.44 -0.66
C ALA A 35 -6.21 -15.81 -0.90
N CYS A 36 -6.23 -14.55 -1.33
CA CYS A 36 -7.45 -13.80 -1.58
C CYS A 36 -7.80 -13.84 -3.08
N GLY A 37 -9.08 -13.66 -3.40
CA GLY A 37 -9.47 -13.50 -4.80
C GLY A 37 -8.80 -12.32 -5.47
N TYR A 38 -8.37 -11.32 -4.69
CA TYR A 38 -7.69 -10.14 -5.23
C TYR A 38 -6.16 -10.28 -5.23
N THR A 39 -5.61 -11.42 -4.82
CA THR A 39 -4.15 -11.59 -4.70
C THR A 39 -3.43 -11.33 -6.04
N GLY A 40 -4.11 -11.56 -7.16
CA GLY A 40 -3.55 -11.23 -8.47
C GLY A 40 -3.20 -9.76 -8.64
N GLN A 41 -3.73 -8.87 -7.80
CA GLN A 41 -3.39 -7.45 -7.86
C GLN A 41 -1.93 -7.16 -7.54
N TYR A 42 -1.21 -8.11 -6.92
CA TYR A 42 0.24 -7.95 -6.76
C TYR A 42 0.92 -7.68 -8.11
N ALA A 43 0.47 -8.34 -9.17
CA ALA A 43 1.06 -8.13 -10.50
C ALA A 43 0.86 -6.69 -10.98
N GLY A 44 -0.34 -6.14 -10.78
CA GLY A 44 -0.61 -4.77 -11.17
C GLY A 44 0.15 -3.76 -10.31
N LEU A 45 0.30 -4.05 -9.01
CA LEU A 45 1.08 -3.20 -8.13
C LEU A 45 2.55 -3.18 -8.57
N GLN A 46 3.10 -4.35 -8.93
CA GLN A 46 4.47 -4.43 -9.41
C GLN A 46 4.64 -3.66 -10.71
N ALA A 47 3.66 -3.72 -11.61
CA ALA A 47 3.71 -2.96 -12.85
C ALA A 47 3.74 -1.46 -12.59
N LEU A 48 2.94 -0.97 -11.64
CA LEU A 48 2.98 0.43 -11.25
C LEU A 48 4.34 0.81 -10.67
N HIS A 49 4.89 -0.06 -9.83
CA HIS A 49 6.21 0.18 -9.25
C HIS A 49 7.28 0.30 -10.33
N GLU A 50 7.29 -0.62 -11.29
CA GLU A 50 8.29 -0.61 -12.35
C GLU A 50 8.20 0.65 -13.21
N ARG A 51 6.98 1.13 -13.44
CA ARG A 51 6.78 2.30 -14.29
C ARG A 51 7.01 3.61 -13.58
N PHE A 52 6.63 3.72 -12.31
CA PHE A 52 6.57 5.01 -11.63
C PHE A 52 7.58 5.18 -10.50
N HIS A 53 8.31 4.14 -10.13
CA HIS A 53 9.32 4.26 -9.09
C HIS A 53 10.33 5.36 -9.43
N VAL A 54 10.75 5.43 -10.67
CA VAL A 54 11.72 6.43 -11.13
C VAL A 54 11.15 7.85 -11.01
N HIS A 55 9.82 7.99 -10.98
CA HIS A 55 9.15 9.28 -10.85
C HIS A 55 8.80 9.61 -9.40
N GLY A 56 9.19 8.77 -8.45
CA GLY A 56 8.99 9.05 -7.05
C GLY A 56 7.83 8.31 -6.39
N LEU A 57 7.34 7.22 -6.98
CA LEU A 57 6.33 6.39 -6.35
C LEU A 57 6.98 5.31 -5.49
N GLU A 58 6.49 5.17 -4.25
CA GLU A 58 6.85 4.05 -3.37
C GLU A 58 5.58 3.30 -3.02
N ILE A 59 5.61 1.98 -3.15
CA ILE A 59 4.47 1.12 -2.78
C ILE A 59 4.88 0.32 -1.56
N LEU A 60 4.00 0.32 -0.54
CA LEU A 60 4.24 -0.38 0.72
C LEU A 60 3.11 -1.38 0.95
N ALA A 61 3.44 -2.66 0.96
CA ALA A 61 2.47 -3.72 1.18
C ALA A 61 2.58 -4.25 2.60
N PHE A 62 1.44 -4.34 3.29
CA PHE A 62 1.36 -4.83 4.66
C PHE A 62 0.47 -6.08 4.67
N PRO A 63 1.07 -7.28 4.73
CA PRO A 63 0.26 -8.50 4.85
C PRO A 63 -0.58 -8.46 6.12
N CYS A 64 -1.82 -8.94 6.02
CA CYS A 64 -2.77 -8.91 7.14
C CYS A 64 -3.67 -10.12 7.08
N ASN A 65 -3.86 -10.80 8.22
CA ASN A 65 -4.66 -12.02 8.27
C ASN A 65 -6.08 -11.78 8.83
N GLN A 66 -6.48 -10.52 8.99
CA GLN A 66 -7.77 -10.21 9.62
C GLN A 66 -8.98 -10.45 8.72
N PHE A 67 -8.77 -10.68 7.42
CA PHE A 67 -9.87 -10.79 6.46
C PHE A 67 -9.92 -12.20 5.89
N GLY A 68 -10.81 -13.02 6.44
CA GLY A 68 -11.02 -14.39 5.97
C GLY A 68 -9.85 -15.32 6.21
N ASN A 69 -8.91 -14.94 7.09
CA ASN A 69 -7.72 -15.73 7.37
C ASN A 69 -6.94 -16.07 6.09
N GLN A 70 -6.87 -15.12 5.16
CA GLN A 70 -6.26 -15.35 3.84
C GLN A 70 -4.78 -15.02 3.79
N GLU A 71 -4.16 -14.72 4.95
CA GLU A 71 -2.73 -14.58 5.09
C GLU A 71 -2.26 -15.34 6.33
N PRO A 72 -2.37 -16.69 6.34
CA PRO A 72 -2.03 -17.45 7.55
C PRO A 72 -0.54 -17.68 7.74
N HIS A 73 0.28 -17.44 6.73
CA HIS A 73 1.70 -17.76 6.76
C HIS A 73 2.53 -16.68 7.45
N GLY A 74 3.74 -17.02 7.85
CA GLY A 74 4.65 -16.08 8.48
C GLY A 74 5.35 -15.19 7.47
N ASN A 75 6.10 -14.22 7.98
CA ASN A 75 6.74 -13.22 7.14
C ASN A 75 7.67 -13.80 6.08
N ALA A 76 8.48 -14.80 6.45
CA ALA A 76 9.42 -15.39 5.49
C ALA A 76 8.69 -16.07 4.34
N GLU A 77 7.60 -16.76 4.64
CA GLU A 77 6.80 -17.43 3.61
C GLU A 77 6.10 -16.43 2.70
N VAL A 78 5.58 -15.34 3.27
CA VAL A 78 4.94 -14.30 2.48
C VAL A 78 5.94 -13.63 1.55
N ALA A 79 7.13 -13.32 2.05
CA ALA A 79 8.20 -12.72 1.24
C ALA A 79 8.55 -13.63 0.07
N ASP A 80 8.70 -14.92 0.34
CA ASP A 80 9.02 -15.90 -0.71
C ASP A 80 7.90 -15.99 -1.75
N PHE A 81 6.65 -16.03 -1.28
CA PHE A 81 5.49 -16.05 -2.17
C PHE A 81 5.47 -14.85 -3.11
N CYS A 82 5.65 -13.65 -2.57
CA CYS A 82 5.63 -12.43 -3.37
C CYS A 82 6.73 -12.42 -4.42
N THR A 83 7.93 -12.86 -4.04
CA THR A 83 9.06 -12.88 -4.94
C THR A 83 8.87 -13.92 -6.05
N ARG A 84 8.48 -15.14 -5.68
CA ARG A 84 8.38 -16.24 -6.66
C ARG A 84 7.18 -16.11 -7.58
N ARG A 85 6.01 -15.71 -7.03
CA ARG A 85 4.79 -15.66 -7.82
C ARG A 85 4.68 -14.40 -8.64
N PHE A 86 5.14 -13.27 -8.12
CA PHE A 86 4.86 -11.98 -8.74
C PHE A 86 6.10 -11.13 -8.99
N GLY A 87 7.28 -11.59 -8.58
CA GLY A 87 8.50 -10.83 -8.78
C GLY A 87 8.48 -9.48 -8.09
N VAL A 88 7.86 -9.40 -6.91
CA VAL A 88 7.67 -8.13 -6.20
C VAL A 88 9.01 -7.54 -5.80
N THR A 89 9.21 -6.25 -6.14
CA THR A 89 10.41 -5.51 -5.73
C THR A 89 10.08 -4.22 -4.98
N PHE A 90 8.79 -3.92 -4.79
CA PHE A 90 8.39 -2.78 -3.94
C PHE A 90 8.45 -3.18 -2.46
N GLY A 91 8.14 -2.24 -1.57
CA GLY A 91 8.31 -2.45 -0.13
C GLY A 91 7.35 -3.48 0.45
N LEU A 92 7.91 -4.52 1.06
CA LEU A 92 7.11 -5.50 1.81
C LEU A 92 7.38 -5.29 3.30
N PHE A 93 6.30 -5.23 4.09
CA PHE A 93 6.38 -5.01 5.52
C PHE A 93 5.90 -6.23 6.29
N ALA A 94 6.23 -6.28 7.57
CA ALA A 94 5.86 -7.40 8.43
C ALA A 94 4.35 -7.48 8.56
N LYS A 95 3.84 -8.70 8.63
CA LYS A 95 2.40 -8.94 8.82
C LYS A 95 1.92 -8.20 10.06
N THR A 96 0.77 -7.54 9.96
CA THR A 96 0.23 -6.73 11.04
C THR A 96 -1.29 -6.70 10.98
N ASP A 97 -1.89 -6.30 12.10
CA ASP A 97 -3.30 -5.93 12.09
C ASP A 97 -3.44 -4.51 11.56
N VAL A 98 -4.51 -4.27 10.83
CA VAL A 98 -4.82 -2.95 10.28
C VAL A 98 -6.04 -2.33 10.94
N ASN A 99 -6.83 -3.13 11.65
CA ASN A 99 -7.99 -2.69 12.43
C ASN A 99 -7.82 -3.15 13.87
N GLY A 100 -8.49 -2.45 14.80
CA GLY A 100 -8.56 -2.84 16.20
C GLY A 100 -7.40 -2.32 17.02
N ASP A 101 -7.38 -2.73 18.29
CA ASP A 101 -6.43 -2.18 19.26
C ASP A 101 -4.99 -2.56 18.97
N GLN A 102 -4.77 -3.64 18.26
CA GLN A 102 -3.43 -4.13 17.94
C GLN A 102 -2.90 -3.59 16.62
N ALA A 103 -3.68 -2.79 15.91
CA ALA A 103 -3.24 -2.21 14.64
C ALA A 103 -2.09 -1.23 14.88
N LEU A 104 -1.14 -1.18 13.95
CA LEU A 104 -0.05 -0.22 14.00
C LEU A 104 -0.61 1.22 14.03
N PRO A 105 0.06 2.14 14.71
CA PRO A 105 -0.35 3.54 14.69
C PRO A 105 -0.52 4.09 13.27
N LEU A 106 0.33 3.69 12.32
CA LEU A 106 0.17 4.06 10.92
C LEU A 106 -1.22 3.69 10.39
N TRP A 107 -1.67 2.45 10.65
CA TRP A 107 -2.96 1.99 10.16
C TRP A 107 -4.11 2.64 10.90
N ARG A 108 -3.95 2.95 12.20
CA ARG A 108 -4.95 3.70 12.95
C ARG A 108 -5.12 5.11 12.35
N TRP A 109 -4.03 5.71 11.91
CA TRP A 109 -4.09 6.99 11.22
C TRP A 109 -4.78 6.88 9.87
N LEU A 110 -4.41 5.89 9.07
CA LEU A 110 -5.00 5.69 7.74
C LEU A 110 -6.51 5.51 7.81
N THR A 111 -7.00 4.80 8.82
CA THR A 111 -8.43 4.50 8.95
C THR A 111 -9.18 5.54 9.77
N GLY A 112 -8.48 6.53 10.33
CA GLY A 112 -9.10 7.54 11.17
C GLY A 112 -9.63 6.99 12.48
N ALA A 113 -9.00 5.95 13.03
CA ALA A 113 -9.50 5.22 14.20
C ALA A 113 -9.68 6.12 15.43
N GLU A 114 -8.86 7.18 15.55
CA GLU A 114 -8.96 8.09 16.68
C GLU A 114 -9.86 9.29 16.40
N GLY A 115 -10.41 9.38 15.21
CA GLY A 115 -11.21 10.53 14.81
C GLY A 115 -12.70 10.30 15.02
N SER A 116 -13.50 11.29 14.60
CA SER A 116 -14.95 11.25 14.75
C SER A 116 -15.65 10.36 13.73
N ARG A 117 -14.97 10.01 12.64
CA ARG A 117 -15.56 9.18 11.56
C ARG A 117 -14.58 8.11 11.14
N PRO A 118 -14.32 7.12 11.99
CA PRO A 118 -13.41 6.04 11.62
C PRO A 118 -13.97 5.22 10.45
N GLN A 119 -13.08 4.85 9.54
CA GLN A 119 -13.42 4.01 8.39
C GLN A 119 -12.50 2.80 8.37
N PRO A 120 -12.83 1.76 9.14
CA PRO A 120 -12.01 0.54 9.18
C PRO A 120 -11.82 -0.04 7.78
N VAL A 121 -10.71 -0.73 7.60
CA VAL A 121 -10.48 -1.51 6.39
C VAL A 121 -11.48 -2.67 6.38
N LYS A 122 -12.13 -2.91 5.24
CA LYS A 122 -13.18 -3.92 5.16
C LYS A 122 -12.72 -5.23 4.53
N TRP A 123 -11.66 -5.18 3.74
CA TRP A 123 -11.17 -6.39 3.08
C TRP A 123 -9.73 -6.19 2.59
N ASN A 124 -9.12 -7.29 2.11
CA ASN A 124 -7.76 -7.28 1.56
C ASN A 124 -7.67 -6.38 0.33
N PHE A 125 -6.50 -5.81 0.11
CA PHE A 125 -6.17 -4.97 -1.06
C PHE A 125 -6.94 -3.65 -1.11
N THR A 126 -7.22 -3.08 0.05
CA THR A 126 -7.61 -1.68 0.18
C THR A 126 -6.34 -0.84 0.03
N LYS A 127 -6.41 0.27 -0.70
CA LYS A 127 -5.24 1.09 -1.02
C LYS A 127 -5.43 2.49 -0.48
N PHE A 128 -4.33 3.10 -0.06
CA PHE A 128 -4.32 4.46 0.48
C PHE A 128 -3.22 5.24 -0.22
N LEU A 129 -3.58 6.39 -0.81
CA LEU A 129 -2.66 7.22 -1.58
C LEU A 129 -2.25 8.43 -0.79
N ILE A 130 -0.94 8.66 -0.69
CA ILE A 130 -0.35 9.75 0.09
C ILE A 130 0.47 10.60 -0.85
N ASP A 131 0.27 11.92 -0.79
CA ASP A 131 0.94 12.85 -1.70
C ASP A 131 2.38 13.14 -1.25
N ARG A 132 3.09 13.98 -2.03
CA ARG A 132 4.49 14.29 -1.77
C ARG A 132 4.73 15.07 -0.48
N LYS A 133 3.66 15.58 0.13
CA LYS A 133 3.74 16.29 1.40
C LYS A 133 3.32 15.41 2.58
N GLY A 134 3.14 14.13 2.33
CA GLY A 134 2.79 13.17 3.37
C GLY A 134 1.33 13.16 3.76
N ARG A 135 0.45 13.78 2.97
CA ARG A 135 -0.97 13.86 3.29
C ARG A 135 -1.73 12.72 2.64
N LEU A 136 -2.64 12.11 3.39
CA LEU A 136 -3.54 11.09 2.85
C LEU A 136 -4.57 11.78 1.98
N VAL A 137 -4.57 11.48 0.68
CA VAL A 137 -5.42 12.20 -0.28
C VAL A 137 -6.51 11.32 -0.89
N ARG A 138 -6.37 9.99 -0.85
CA ARG A 138 -7.37 9.12 -1.48
C ARG A 138 -7.31 7.73 -0.89
N ARG A 139 -8.47 7.07 -0.84
CA ARG A 139 -8.59 5.66 -0.45
C ARG A 139 -9.33 4.93 -1.56
N TYR A 140 -8.89 3.71 -1.86
CA TYR A 140 -9.51 2.87 -2.89
C TYR A 140 -9.90 1.54 -2.32
N GLU A 141 -11.15 1.14 -2.54
CA GLU A 141 -11.62 -0.16 -2.07
C GLU A 141 -11.04 -1.28 -2.94
N PRO A 142 -11.08 -2.53 -2.47
CA PRO A 142 -10.36 -3.63 -3.12
C PRO A 142 -10.67 -3.82 -4.60
N SER A 143 -11.92 -3.59 -5.02
CA SER A 143 -12.32 -3.84 -6.39
C SER A 143 -11.67 -2.89 -7.41
N LEU A 144 -11.16 -1.75 -6.96
CA LEU A 144 -10.42 -0.86 -7.86
C LEU A 144 -9.02 -1.41 -8.05
N THR A 145 -8.73 -1.84 -9.27
CA THR A 145 -7.45 -2.46 -9.59
C THR A 145 -6.33 -1.44 -9.68
N PRO A 146 -5.07 -1.87 -9.56
CA PRO A 146 -3.94 -0.95 -9.76
C PRO A 146 -3.99 -0.21 -11.09
N ALA A 147 -4.41 -0.88 -12.17
CA ALA A 147 -4.50 -0.21 -13.47
C ALA A 147 -5.54 0.90 -13.45
N GLU A 148 -6.64 0.71 -12.71
CA GLU A 148 -7.73 1.69 -12.67
C GLU A 148 -7.38 2.94 -11.87
N ILE A 149 -6.38 2.89 -11.00
CA ILE A 149 -5.97 4.05 -10.23
C ILE A 149 -4.76 4.77 -10.84
N GLU A 150 -4.30 4.32 -11.99
CA GLU A 150 -3.08 4.88 -12.60
C GLU A 150 -3.20 6.37 -12.89
N ASP A 151 -4.34 6.85 -13.39
CA ASP A 151 -4.51 8.27 -13.71
C ASP A 151 -4.40 9.13 -12.44
N ASP A 152 -4.94 8.66 -11.33
CA ASP A 152 -4.80 9.36 -10.06
C ASP A 152 -3.33 9.42 -9.64
N LEU A 153 -2.61 8.30 -9.79
CA LEU A 153 -1.18 8.28 -9.47
C LEU A 153 -0.41 9.27 -10.32
N ARG A 154 -0.68 9.29 -11.62
CA ARG A 154 -0.02 10.23 -12.53
C ARG A 154 -0.28 11.67 -12.10
N SER A 155 -1.51 11.98 -11.73
CA SER A 155 -1.88 13.32 -11.28
C SER A 155 -1.09 13.72 -10.04
N VAL A 156 -1.03 12.85 -9.04
CA VAL A 156 -0.34 13.16 -7.77
C VAL A 156 1.17 13.21 -7.98
N LEU A 157 1.69 12.43 -8.93
CA LEU A 157 3.11 12.44 -9.29
C LEU A 157 3.49 13.67 -10.13
N GLY A 158 2.50 14.36 -10.70
CA GLY A 158 2.77 15.50 -11.59
C GLY A 158 3.00 15.09 -13.03
N LEU A 159 2.46 13.95 -13.46
CA LEU A 159 2.64 13.43 -14.82
C LEU A 159 1.33 13.56 -15.61
N GLU A 160 1.46 13.53 -16.94
CA GLU A 160 0.29 13.49 -17.80
C GLU A 160 -0.47 12.19 -17.61
N LYS A 161 -1.80 12.27 -17.73
CA LYS A 161 -2.64 11.07 -17.72
C LYS A 161 -2.34 10.23 -18.97
N ALA A 162 -2.44 8.92 -18.82
CA ALA A 162 -2.22 8.01 -19.94
C ALA A 162 -3.19 8.29 -21.08
N SER A 163 -4.44 8.62 -20.75
CA SER A 163 -5.46 8.89 -21.77
C SER A 163 -5.13 10.12 -22.62
N LEU A 164 -4.37 11.08 -22.10
CA LEU A 164 -3.98 12.26 -22.85
C LEU A 164 -2.84 11.97 -23.82
N ARG A 165 -2.05 10.94 -23.52
CA ARG A 165 -0.98 10.53 -24.40
C ARG A 165 -1.50 9.65 -25.51
N GLY A 166 -2.68 9.17 -25.32
CA GLY A 166 -3.39 8.38 -26.30
C GLY A 166 -2.63 7.12 -26.60
N GLU A 167 -2.84 6.67 -27.74
CA GLU A 167 -2.38 5.45 -28.21
C GLU A 167 -1.08 5.60 -28.95
N ARG A 168 -0.34 6.58 -28.61
CA ARG A 168 0.96 6.85 -29.20
C ARG A 168 1.99 5.80 -28.89
#